data_ebcac6a7a11e413d51fda39eb9dcde86
#
_entry.id   ebcac6a7a11e413d51fda39eb9dcde86
#
_cell.length_a   1.000
_cell.length_b   1.000
_cell.length_c   1.000
_cell.angle_alpha   90.00
_cell.angle_beta   90.00
_cell.angle_gamma   90.00
#
_symmetry.space_group_name_H-M   'P 1'
#
loop_
_entity.id
_entity.type
_entity.pdbx_description
1 polymer ?
#
loop_
_entity_poly.entity_id
_entity_poly.type
_entity_poly.pdbx_seq_one_letter_code
_entity_poly.pdbx_strand_id
1 'polypeptide(L)'
;TTKEDRAAALKRHLEFFNTHPYLAAPILGVTLALEEDRANGAPVDDVAINGVKVGMMGPLAGVGDPVFWFTARPIIGALGASLAISGNIVGPILFFVLWNVLRIAFLWYTQEFGYRAGSKITDDLSGGLLQKVTRGAAMMGMFVLGALIERWVSIKFTPVVSKTPVQKGGYIDWDHIPSGAKGIKEVLTQWNMGKGMSLDKIKVTTLQDNLDQLIPGLAALLLTFLCMWLLKKKVSPIVIILGIFIVGIIAHVIGLM
;
A
#
# COMPACT_ATOMS: atom_id res chain seq x y z
N THR A 1 -39.34 -0.91 -16.34
CA THR A 1 -38.31 -1.62 -17.12
C THR A 1 -38.88 -2.92 -17.67
N THR A 2 -38.71 -3.16 -18.96
CA THR A 2 -39.13 -4.38 -19.66
C THR A 2 -38.20 -5.56 -19.29
N LYS A 3 -38.52 -6.77 -19.75
CA LYS A 3 -37.69 -7.95 -19.58
C LYS A 3 -36.37 -7.79 -20.37
N GLU A 4 -36.45 -7.17 -21.54
CA GLU A 4 -35.34 -6.87 -22.43
C GLU A 4 -34.38 -5.86 -21.78
N ASP A 5 -34.89 -4.80 -21.16
CA ASP A 5 -34.08 -3.81 -20.44
C ASP A 5 -33.30 -4.44 -19.28
N ARG A 6 -33.96 -5.33 -18.52
CA ARG A 6 -33.30 -6.05 -17.42
C ARG A 6 -32.22 -7.00 -17.91
N ALA A 7 -32.48 -7.69 -19.03
CA ALA A 7 -31.49 -8.57 -19.66
C ALA A 7 -30.27 -7.77 -20.16
N ALA A 8 -30.50 -6.60 -20.77
CA ALA A 8 -29.45 -5.70 -21.20
C ALA A 8 -28.60 -5.18 -20.02
N ALA A 9 -29.24 -4.79 -18.92
CA ALA A 9 -28.56 -4.37 -17.68
C ALA A 9 -27.70 -5.50 -17.12
N LEU A 10 -28.22 -6.71 -16.99
CA LEU A 10 -27.46 -7.88 -16.52
C LEU A 10 -26.25 -8.15 -17.42
N LYS A 11 -26.42 -8.11 -18.75
CA LYS A 11 -25.34 -8.33 -19.71
C LYS A 11 -24.22 -7.29 -19.54
N ARG A 12 -24.55 -6.02 -19.30
CA ARG A 12 -23.61 -4.92 -19.05
C ARG A 12 -22.76 -5.17 -17.78
N HIS A 13 -23.35 -5.83 -16.78
CA HIS A 13 -22.63 -6.15 -15.53
C HIS A 13 -21.82 -7.44 -15.55
N LEU A 14 -21.80 -8.20 -16.66
CA LEU A 14 -20.92 -9.35 -16.86
C LEU A 14 -19.51 -8.97 -17.30
N GLU A 15 -19.25 -7.69 -17.55
CA GLU A 15 -17.90 -7.21 -17.88
C GLU A 15 -16.93 -7.38 -16.71
N PHE A 16 -15.64 -7.50 -17.06
CA PHE A 16 -14.57 -7.63 -16.06
C PHE A 16 -14.57 -6.45 -15.11
N PHE A 17 -14.63 -6.77 -13.83
CA PHE A 17 -14.55 -5.81 -12.74
C PHE A 17 -13.70 -6.39 -11.60
N ASN A 18 -12.56 -5.77 -11.31
CA ASN A 18 -11.64 -6.20 -10.26
C ASN A 18 -11.07 -5.00 -9.52
N THR A 19 -11.40 -4.90 -8.23
CA THR A 19 -10.90 -3.87 -7.33
C THR A 19 -10.82 -4.44 -5.91
N HIS A 20 -10.30 -3.64 -4.97
CA HIS A 20 -10.33 -4.03 -3.55
C HIS A 20 -11.78 -4.24 -3.07
N PRO A 21 -12.11 -5.37 -2.40
CA PRO A 21 -13.50 -5.72 -2.05
C PRO A 21 -14.28 -4.63 -1.32
N TYR A 22 -13.62 -3.85 -0.44
CA TYR A 22 -14.31 -2.80 0.31
C TYR A 22 -14.47 -1.52 -0.52
N LEU A 23 -13.52 -1.20 -1.38
CA LEU A 23 -13.63 -0.06 -2.29
C LEU A 23 -14.43 -0.37 -3.56
N ALA A 24 -14.93 -1.58 -3.71
CA ALA A 24 -16.00 -1.88 -4.67
C ALA A 24 -17.31 -1.16 -4.29
N ALA A 25 -17.60 -1.00 -3.00
CA ALA A 25 -18.87 -0.45 -2.52
C ALA A 25 -19.18 0.96 -3.08
N PRO A 26 -18.30 1.96 -3.03
CA PRO A 26 -18.59 3.27 -3.62
C PRO A 26 -18.78 3.22 -5.14
N ILE A 27 -18.04 2.35 -5.86
CA ILE A 27 -18.19 2.18 -7.31
C ILE A 27 -19.56 1.59 -7.62
N LEU A 28 -19.96 0.56 -6.88
CA LEU A 28 -21.26 -0.09 -7.04
C LEU A 28 -22.40 0.86 -6.65
N GLY A 29 -22.20 1.72 -5.64
CA GLY A 29 -23.14 2.77 -5.28
C GLY A 29 -23.39 3.74 -6.44
N VAL A 30 -22.32 4.29 -7.04
CA VAL A 30 -22.44 5.15 -8.23
C VAL A 30 -23.12 4.42 -9.38
N THR A 31 -22.71 3.18 -9.63
CA THR A 31 -23.25 2.37 -10.73
C THR A 31 -24.75 2.12 -10.53
N LEU A 32 -25.18 1.84 -9.30
CA LEU A 32 -26.60 1.64 -8.95
C LEU A 32 -27.41 2.90 -9.22
N ALA A 33 -26.92 4.07 -8.82
CA ALA A 33 -27.61 5.34 -9.08
C ALA A 33 -27.79 5.58 -10.58
N LEU A 34 -26.74 5.37 -11.37
CA LEU A 34 -26.78 5.53 -12.84
C LEU A 34 -27.77 4.56 -13.51
N GLU A 35 -27.85 3.31 -13.05
CA GLU A 35 -28.84 2.33 -13.54
C GLU A 35 -30.27 2.72 -13.17
N GLU A 36 -30.48 3.22 -11.95
CA GLU A 36 -31.78 3.68 -11.50
C GLU A 36 -32.24 4.91 -12.29
N ASP A 37 -31.37 5.90 -12.47
CA ASP A 37 -31.65 7.10 -13.27
C ASP A 37 -31.98 6.75 -14.71
N ARG A 38 -31.23 5.82 -15.32
CA ARG A 38 -31.55 5.29 -16.65
C ARG A 38 -32.90 4.60 -16.69
N ALA A 39 -33.23 3.80 -15.68
CA ALA A 39 -34.52 3.12 -15.59
C ALA A 39 -35.70 4.13 -15.44
N ASN A 40 -35.42 5.30 -14.89
CA ASN A 40 -36.34 6.42 -14.77
C ASN A 40 -36.39 7.34 -15.99
N GLY A 41 -35.64 7.02 -17.06
CA GLY A 41 -35.66 7.74 -18.33
C GLY A 41 -34.58 8.79 -18.53
N ALA A 42 -33.61 8.88 -17.62
CA ALA A 42 -32.45 9.75 -17.83
C ALA A 42 -31.57 9.26 -19.01
N PRO A 43 -30.89 10.16 -19.75
CA PRO A 43 -30.10 9.81 -20.93
C PRO A 43 -28.71 9.26 -20.52
N VAL A 44 -28.70 8.21 -19.72
CA VAL A 44 -27.47 7.51 -19.28
C VAL A 44 -27.20 6.36 -20.24
N ASP A 45 -26.04 6.37 -20.89
CA ASP A 45 -25.63 5.33 -21.83
C ASP A 45 -24.78 4.22 -21.17
N ASP A 46 -24.54 3.13 -21.90
CA ASP A 46 -23.72 2.01 -21.44
C ASP A 46 -22.27 2.43 -21.19
N VAL A 47 -21.76 3.41 -21.96
CA VAL A 47 -20.38 3.89 -21.85
C VAL A 47 -20.19 4.62 -20.53
N ALA A 48 -21.15 5.41 -20.07
CA ALA A 48 -21.10 6.11 -18.79
C ALA A 48 -21.05 5.11 -17.62
N ILE A 49 -21.93 4.10 -17.61
CA ILE A 49 -22.01 3.10 -16.56
C ILE A 49 -20.73 2.26 -16.48
N ASN A 50 -20.28 1.75 -17.63
CA ASN A 50 -19.04 0.95 -17.69
C ASN A 50 -17.79 1.81 -17.45
N GLY A 51 -17.81 3.06 -17.91
CA GLY A 51 -16.73 4.02 -17.68
C GLY A 51 -16.46 4.28 -16.20
N VAL A 52 -17.48 4.36 -15.36
CA VAL A 52 -17.32 4.45 -13.89
C VAL A 52 -16.62 3.21 -13.35
N LYS A 53 -17.13 2.01 -13.68
CA LYS A 53 -16.57 0.74 -13.21
C LYS A 53 -15.11 0.60 -13.59
N VAL A 54 -14.81 0.73 -14.88
CA VAL A 54 -13.46 0.55 -15.42
C VAL A 54 -12.52 1.66 -14.98
N GLY A 55 -12.99 2.92 -14.98
CA GLY A 55 -12.17 4.08 -14.62
C GLY A 55 -11.77 4.12 -13.15
N MET A 56 -12.62 3.62 -12.26
CA MET A 56 -12.38 3.68 -10.81
C MET A 56 -11.79 2.39 -10.23
N MET A 57 -11.94 1.23 -10.88
CA MET A 57 -11.52 -0.06 -10.31
C MET A 57 -10.01 -0.11 -10.00
N GLY A 58 -9.16 0.35 -10.91
CA GLY A 58 -7.72 0.34 -10.75
C GLY A 58 -7.23 1.31 -9.66
N PRO A 59 -7.56 2.61 -9.76
CA PRO A 59 -7.18 3.59 -8.74
C PRO A 59 -7.64 3.23 -7.34
N LEU A 60 -8.87 2.74 -7.18
CA LEU A 60 -9.39 2.36 -5.87
C LEU A 60 -8.79 1.05 -5.35
N ALA A 61 -8.42 0.11 -6.21
CA ALA A 61 -7.61 -1.05 -5.80
C ALA A 61 -6.27 -0.59 -5.21
N GLY A 62 -5.59 0.33 -5.91
CA GLY A 62 -4.31 0.90 -5.47
C GLY A 62 -4.36 1.61 -4.13
N VAL A 63 -5.52 2.11 -3.70
CA VAL A 63 -5.74 2.69 -2.37
C VAL A 63 -6.17 1.61 -1.37
N GLY A 64 -7.07 0.72 -1.78
CA GLY A 64 -7.73 -0.23 -0.89
C GLY A 64 -6.80 -1.30 -0.34
N ASP A 65 -5.98 -1.90 -1.18
CA ASP A 65 -5.06 -2.96 -0.78
C ASP A 65 -4.08 -2.48 0.30
N PRO A 66 -3.39 -1.34 0.13
CA PRO A 66 -2.51 -0.80 1.15
C PRO A 66 -3.21 -0.45 2.46
N VAL A 67 -4.34 0.20 2.37
CA VAL A 67 -5.07 0.67 3.57
C VAL A 67 -5.62 -0.50 4.37
N PHE A 68 -6.29 -1.44 3.71
CA PHE A 68 -6.98 -2.52 4.42
C PHE A 68 -6.10 -3.73 4.67
N TRP A 69 -5.41 -4.27 3.63
CA TRP A 69 -4.64 -5.49 3.78
C TRP A 69 -3.29 -5.28 4.44
N PHE A 70 -2.64 -4.14 4.16
CA PHE A 70 -1.29 -3.89 4.62
C PHE A 70 -1.18 -2.91 5.79
N THR A 71 -2.28 -2.25 6.19
CA THR A 71 -2.27 -1.33 7.32
C THR A 71 -3.31 -1.71 8.37
N ALA A 72 -4.59 -1.59 8.07
CA ALA A 72 -5.66 -1.77 9.09
C ALA A 72 -5.70 -3.20 9.63
N ARG A 73 -5.65 -4.21 8.75
CA ARG A 73 -5.73 -5.61 9.16
C ARG A 73 -4.54 -6.07 10.01
N PRO A 74 -3.28 -5.79 9.66
CA PRO A 74 -2.15 -6.10 10.53
C PRO A 74 -2.18 -5.40 11.89
N ILE A 75 -2.61 -4.15 11.95
CA ILE A 75 -2.73 -3.42 13.23
C ILE A 75 -3.77 -4.09 14.14
N ILE A 76 -4.98 -4.34 13.64
CA ILE A 76 -6.03 -5.02 14.42
C ILE A 76 -5.60 -6.44 14.76
N GLY A 77 -4.92 -7.13 13.83
CA GLY A 77 -4.36 -8.46 14.04
C GLY A 77 -3.31 -8.50 15.15
N ALA A 78 -2.40 -7.53 15.18
CA ALA A 78 -1.39 -7.42 16.22
C ALA A 78 -2.00 -7.17 17.61
N LEU A 79 -3.04 -6.34 17.69
CA LEU A 79 -3.79 -6.13 18.94
C LEU A 79 -4.44 -7.44 19.43
N GLY A 80 -5.10 -8.19 18.54
CA GLY A 80 -5.68 -9.48 18.88
C GLY A 80 -4.62 -10.51 19.28
N ALA A 81 -3.51 -10.59 18.54
CA ALA A 81 -2.41 -11.50 18.81
C ALA A 81 -1.72 -11.22 20.15
N SER A 82 -1.52 -9.96 20.53
CA SER A 82 -0.89 -9.61 21.79
C SER A 82 -1.68 -10.12 23.01
N LEU A 83 -3.01 -10.11 22.93
CA LEU A 83 -3.88 -10.68 23.95
C LEU A 83 -3.90 -12.21 23.91
N ALA A 84 -3.86 -12.81 22.71
CA ALA A 84 -3.86 -14.25 22.54
C ALA A 84 -2.58 -14.93 23.03
N ILE A 85 -1.41 -14.27 22.92
CA ILE A 85 -0.12 -14.78 23.42
C ILE A 85 -0.19 -15.03 24.94
N SER A 86 -0.93 -14.22 25.70
CA SER A 86 -1.17 -14.43 27.13
C SER A 86 -2.22 -15.49 27.45
N GLY A 87 -2.69 -16.26 26.46
CA GLY A 87 -3.74 -17.27 26.62
C GLY A 87 -5.17 -16.70 26.71
N ASN A 88 -5.35 -15.42 26.45
CA ASN A 88 -6.65 -14.75 26.58
C ASN A 88 -7.49 -14.93 25.30
N ILE A 89 -8.63 -15.62 25.42
CA ILE A 89 -9.60 -15.84 24.33
C ILE A 89 -10.21 -14.56 23.77
N VAL A 90 -10.12 -13.45 24.51
CA VAL A 90 -10.59 -12.14 24.05
C VAL A 90 -9.82 -11.66 22.81
N GLY A 91 -8.56 -12.08 22.63
CA GLY A 91 -7.73 -11.69 21.48
C GLY A 91 -8.37 -12.00 20.12
N PRO A 92 -8.66 -13.28 19.79
CA PRO A 92 -9.35 -13.65 18.56
C PRO A 92 -10.74 -13.02 18.41
N ILE A 93 -11.50 -12.92 19.50
CA ILE A 93 -12.83 -12.29 19.51
C ILE A 93 -12.71 -10.79 19.17
N LEU A 94 -11.76 -10.10 19.79
CA LEU A 94 -11.50 -8.67 19.51
C LEU A 94 -11.17 -8.44 18.03
N PHE A 95 -10.26 -9.25 17.46
CA PHE A 95 -9.94 -9.17 16.04
C PHE A 95 -11.19 -9.37 15.17
N PHE A 96 -11.97 -10.42 15.44
CA PHE A 96 -13.17 -10.76 14.69
C PHE A 96 -14.19 -9.60 14.73
N VAL A 97 -14.48 -9.10 15.93
CA VAL A 97 -15.49 -8.03 16.12
C VAL A 97 -15.04 -6.73 15.47
N LEU A 98 -13.82 -6.24 15.81
CA LEU A 98 -13.32 -4.98 15.28
C LEU A 98 -13.22 -5.00 13.76
N TRP A 99 -12.71 -6.10 13.20
CA TRP A 99 -12.57 -6.22 11.74
C TRP A 99 -13.92 -6.22 11.03
N ASN A 100 -14.90 -6.96 11.56
CA ASN A 100 -16.22 -7.03 10.94
C ASN A 100 -17.01 -5.71 11.11
N VAL A 101 -16.92 -5.04 12.28
CA VAL A 101 -17.53 -3.73 12.48
C VAL A 101 -16.97 -2.71 11.51
N LEU A 102 -15.64 -2.62 11.41
CA LEU A 102 -14.96 -1.73 10.47
C LEU A 102 -15.39 -2.02 9.02
N ARG A 103 -15.36 -3.29 8.63
CA ARG A 103 -15.73 -3.73 7.29
C ARG A 103 -17.17 -3.39 6.93
N ILE A 104 -18.12 -3.73 7.80
CA ILE A 104 -19.55 -3.52 7.55
C ILE A 104 -19.87 -2.03 7.52
N ALA A 105 -19.37 -1.27 8.48
CA ALA A 105 -19.56 0.18 8.52
C ALA A 105 -18.98 0.84 7.26
N PHE A 106 -17.76 0.48 6.88
CA PHE A 106 -17.11 1.03 5.69
C PHE A 106 -17.90 0.72 4.42
N LEU A 107 -18.29 -0.54 4.20
CA LEU A 107 -19.08 -0.96 3.04
C LEU A 107 -20.41 -0.18 2.96
N TRP A 108 -21.12 -0.08 4.07
CA TRP A 108 -22.40 0.59 4.12
C TRP A 108 -22.30 2.07 3.81
N TYR A 109 -21.44 2.79 4.55
CA TYR A 109 -21.33 4.24 4.39
C TYR A 109 -20.72 4.64 3.03
N THR A 110 -19.77 3.87 2.51
CA THR A 110 -19.17 4.21 1.21
C THR A 110 -20.06 3.85 0.04
N GLN A 111 -20.90 2.82 0.13
CA GLN A 111 -21.92 2.52 -0.87
C GLN A 111 -22.97 3.61 -0.92
N GLU A 112 -23.49 4.04 0.24
CA GLU A 112 -24.44 5.15 0.33
C GLU A 112 -23.84 6.46 -0.21
N PHE A 113 -22.56 6.73 0.15
CA PHE A 113 -21.84 7.88 -0.40
C PHE A 113 -21.72 7.80 -1.92
N GLY A 114 -21.37 6.63 -2.45
CA GLY A 114 -21.28 6.38 -3.89
C GLY A 114 -22.63 6.58 -4.59
N TYR A 115 -23.72 6.07 -4.02
CA TYR A 115 -25.07 6.23 -4.55
C TYR A 115 -25.47 7.71 -4.65
N ARG A 116 -25.28 8.47 -3.57
CA ARG A 116 -25.57 9.92 -3.56
C ARG A 116 -24.66 10.72 -4.52
N ALA A 117 -23.43 10.29 -4.69
CA ALA A 117 -22.52 10.90 -5.66
C ALA A 117 -22.93 10.57 -7.10
N GLY A 118 -23.41 9.33 -7.34
CA GLY A 118 -23.90 8.89 -8.64
C GLY A 118 -25.10 9.70 -9.13
N SER A 119 -26.08 9.92 -8.29
CA SER A 119 -27.25 10.76 -8.62
C SER A 119 -26.85 12.18 -9.02
N LYS A 120 -25.84 12.77 -8.35
CA LYS A 120 -25.32 14.09 -8.75
C LYS A 120 -24.53 14.07 -10.07
N ILE A 121 -23.88 12.95 -10.39
CA ILE A 121 -23.19 12.78 -11.69
C ILE A 121 -24.18 12.78 -12.83
N THR A 122 -25.36 12.19 -12.63
CA THR A 122 -26.43 12.19 -13.64
C THR A 122 -26.96 13.60 -13.89
N ASP A 123 -27.10 14.42 -12.84
CA ASP A 123 -27.51 15.81 -12.97
C ASP A 123 -26.50 16.67 -13.76
N ASP A 124 -25.22 16.30 -13.73
CA ASP A 124 -24.12 17.04 -14.38
C ASP A 124 -23.33 16.18 -15.40
N LEU A 125 -24.04 15.40 -16.22
CA LEU A 125 -23.43 14.58 -17.28
C LEU A 125 -22.59 15.41 -18.27
N SER A 126 -22.94 16.69 -18.46
CA SER A 126 -22.24 17.63 -19.34
C SER A 126 -21.03 18.31 -18.71
N GLY A 127 -20.96 18.39 -17.38
CA GLY A 127 -19.95 19.14 -16.62
C GLY A 127 -18.62 18.42 -16.41
N GLY A 128 -18.52 17.16 -16.83
CA GLY A 128 -17.28 16.38 -16.71
C GLY A 128 -16.96 15.98 -15.26
N LEU A 129 -17.96 15.95 -14.37
CA LEU A 129 -17.76 15.56 -12.96
C LEU A 129 -17.19 14.15 -12.84
N LEU A 130 -17.66 13.20 -13.67
CA LEU A 130 -17.16 11.82 -13.71
C LEU A 130 -15.66 11.78 -14.01
N GLN A 131 -15.19 12.55 -15.03
CA GLN A 131 -13.77 12.61 -15.36
C GLN A 131 -12.95 13.22 -14.23
N LYS A 132 -13.47 14.24 -13.52
CA LYS A 132 -12.80 14.87 -12.37
C LYS A 132 -12.66 13.88 -11.21
N VAL A 133 -13.72 13.13 -10.89
CA VAL A 133 -13.70 12.11 -9.83
C VAL A 133 -12.73 10.98 -10.16
N THR A 134 -12.79 10.44 -11.38
CA THR A 134 -11.85 9.40 -11.84
C THR A 134 -10.39 9.87 -11.81
N ARG A 135 -10.14 11.09 -12.27
CA ARG A 135 -8.80 11.68 -12.24
C ARG A 135 -8.30 11.90 -10.81
N GLY A 136 -9.16 12.39 -9.91
CA GLY A 136 -8.84 12.55 -8.48
C GLY A 136 -8.51 11.21 -7.81
N ALA A 137 -9.31 10.16 -8.06
CA ALA A 137 -9.06 8.82 -7.57
C ALA A 137 -7.73 8.24 -8.11
N ALA A 138 -7.44 8.45 -9.40
CA ALA A 138 -6.18 8.03 -10.00
C ALA A 138 -4.98 8.74 -9.36
N MET A 139 -5.06 10.06 -9.14
CA MET A 139 -4.00 10.83 -8.47
C MET A 139 -3.77 10.33 -7.04
N MET A 140 -4.84 10.09 -6.28
CA MET A 140 -4.75 9.55 -4.91
C MET A 140 -4.14 8.15 -4.91
N GLY A 141 -4.55 7.27 -5.82
CA GLY A 141 -3.99 5.93 -5.97
C GLY A 141 -2.49 5.97 -6.28
N MET A 142 -2.07 6.82 -7.21
CA MET A 142 -0.65 7.00 -7.55
C MET A 142 0.17 7.57 -6.38
N PHE A 143 -0.38 8.49 -5.61
CA PHE A 143 0.27 9.03 -4.42
C PHE A 143 0.50 7.95 -3.36
N VAL A 144 -0.53 7.14 -3.07
CA VAL A 144 -0.44 6.03 -2.12
C VAL A 144 0.55 4.98 -2.60
N LEU A 145 0.51 4.60 -3.89
CA LEU A 145 1.47 3.66 -4.47
C LEU A 145 2.91 4.18 -4.36
N GLY A 146 3.13 5.48 -4.62
CA GLY A 146 4.45 6.10 -4.47
C GLY A 146 5.01 5.98 -3.06
N ALA A 147 4.20 6.25 -2.03
CA ALA A 147 4.58 6.09 -0.63
C ALA A 147 4.87 4.63 -0.25
N LEU A 148 4.16 3.67 -0.87
CA LEU A 148 4.37 2.26 -0.61
C LEU A 148 5.62 1.69 -1.24
N ILE A 149 6.08 2.22 -2.38
CA ILE A 149 7.31 1.78 -3.04
C ILE A 149 8.47 1.91 -2.05
N GLU A 150 8.62 3.06 -1.40
CA GLU A 150 9.67 3.26 -0.41
C GLU A 150 9.52 2.34 0.81
N ARG A 151 8.28 2.17 1.29
CA ARG A 151 8.02 1.40 2.51
C ARG A 151 8.15 -0.12 2.34
N TRP A 152 7.79 -0.66 1.16
CA TRP A 152 7.64 -2.10 0.94
C TRP A 152 8.71 -2.71 0.04
N VAL A 153 9.32 -1.93 -0.83
CA VAL A 153 10.41 -2.39 -1.69
C VAL A 153 11.73 -2.02 -1.04
N SER A 154 12.32 -2.93 -0.27
CA SER A 154 13.64 -2.73 0.29
C SER A 154 14.68 -3.45 -0.56
N ILE A 155 15.54 -2.68 -1.20
CA ILE A 155 16.74 -3.17 -1.88
C ILE A 155 17.91 -2.75 -0.99
N LYS A 156 18.73 -3.71 -0.56
CA LYS A 156 19.88 -3.44 0.32
C LYS A 156 21.17 -3.84 -0.38
N PHE A 157 21.94 -2.84 -0.76
CA PHE A 157 23.27 -3.08 -1.30
C PHE A 157 24.28 -3.26 -0.16
N THR A 158 24.91 -4.45 -0.11
CA THR A 158 25.85 -4.87 0.95
C THR A 158 27.29 -4.40 0.74
N PRO A 159 27.80 -4.03 -0.47
CA PRO A 159 29.17 -3.62 -0.64
C PRO A 159 29.56 -2.47 0.27
N VAL A 160 30.66 -2.65 1.00
CA VAL A 160 31.21 -1.66 1.92
C VAL A 160 32.01 -0.63 1.14
N VAL A 161 31.60 0.64 1.25
CA VAL A 161 32.27 1.78 0.59
C VAL A 161 33.38 2.34 1.46
N SER A 162 33.13 2.48 2.77
CA SER A 162 34.17 2.94 3.70
C SER A 162 34.04 2.32 5.09
N LYS A 163 35.18 2.21 5.76
CA LYS A 163 35.29 1.81 7.16
C LYS A 163 36.04 2.91 7.91
N THR A 164 35.35 3.65 8.75
CA THR A 164 35.93 4.77 9.48
C THR A 164 35.98 4.43 10.98
N PRO A 165 37.15 4.46 11.63
CA PRO A 165 37.24 4.25 13.07
C PRO A 165 36.53 5.40 13.80
N VAL A 166 35.68 5.05 14.75
CA VAL A 166 34.98 6.02 15.60
C VAL A 166 35.95 6.50 16.69
N GLN A 167 35.97 7.80 16.94
CA GLN A 167 36.84 8.38 17.98
C GLN A 167 36.48 7.84 19.37
N LYS A 168 37.50 7.74 20.24
CA LYS A 168 37.31 7.33 21.65
C LYS A 168 36.26 8.22 22.32
N GLY A 169 35.25 7.60 22.89
CA GLY A 169 34.10 8.29 23.51
C GLY A 169 32.88 8.45 22.58
N GLY A 170 32.99 8.09 21.30
CA GLY A 170 31.86 8.05 20.34
C GLY A 170 31.24 6.67 20.16
N TYR A 171 31.70 5.65 20.87
CA TYR A 171 31.20 4.27 20.86
C TYR A 171 31.13 3.68 22.26
N ILE A 172 30.31 2.64 22.48
CA ILE A 172 30.23 1.90 23.72
C ILE A 172 31.47 0.98 23.81
N ASP A 173 32.26 1.14 24.86
CA ASP A 173 33.47 0.31 25.09
C ASP A 173 33.10 -1.00 25.77
N TRP A 174 32.65 -1.97 24.98
CA TRP A 174 32.20 -3.28 25.46
C TRP A 174 33.27 -4.06 26.22
N ASP A 175 34.55 -3.82 25.95
CA ASP A 175 35.68 -4.52 26.61
C ASP A 175 35.82 -4.15 28.08
N HIS A 176 35.30 -2.98 28.51
CA HIS A 176 35.41 -2.47 29.87
C HIS A 176 34.05 -2.44 30.60
N ILE A 177 33.02 -3.07 30.09
CA ILE A 177 31.71 -3.11 30.73
C ILE A 177 31.64 -4.28 31.74
N PRO A 178 31.32 -4.00 33.01
CA PRO A 178 31.17 -5.04 34.04
C PRO A 178 29.97 -5.99 33.71
N SER A 179 30.06 -7.22 34.20
CA SER A 179 28.98 -8.20 34.05
C SER A 179 27.77 -7.84 34.93
N GLY A 180 26.56 -8.21 34.48
CA GLY A 180 25.31 -8.10 35.26
C GLY A 180 24.71 -6.70 35.32
N ALA A 181 23.92 -6.43 36.34
CA ALA A 181 23.16 -5.17 36.49
C ALA A 181 24.02 -3.88 36.47
N LYS A 182 25.27 -3.97 36.95
CA LYS A 182 26.23 -2.86 36.92
C LYS A 182 26.61 -2.52 35.46
N GLY A 183 26.78 -3.52 34.62
CA GLY A 183 27.08 -3.31 33.20
C GLY A 183 25.93 -2.62 32.45
N ILE A 184 24.69 -3.00 32.74
CA ILE A 184 23.51 -2.34 32.14
C ILE A 184 23.49 -0.85 32.51
N LYS A 185 23.74 -0.55 33.78
CA LYS A 185 23.79 0.84 34.26
C LYS A 185 24.91 1.62 33.58
N GLU A 186 26.10 1.00 33.39
CA GLU A 186 27.25 1.64 32.75
C GLU A 186 26.95 1.93 31.27
N VAL A 187 26.37 0.98 30.52
CA VAL A 187 25.95 1.17 29.12
C VAL A 187 24.95 2.31 29.00
N LEU A 188 23.94 2.35 29.86
CA LEU A 188 22.95 3.43 29.83
C LEU A 188 23.58 4.78 30.19
N THR A 189 24.55 4.80 31.10
CA THR A 189 25.28 6.03 31.47
C THR A 189 26.12 6.53 30.31
N GLN A 190 26.86 5.64 29.63
CA GLN A 190 27.67 5.99 28.46
C GLN A 190 26.78 6.48 27.30
N TRP A 191 25.65 5.83 27.09
CA TRP A 191 24.65 6.24 26.08
C TRP A 191 24.11 7.64 26.37
N ASN A 192 23.66 7.90 27.60
CA ASN A 192 23.14 9.20 28.02
C ASN A 192 24.17 10.34 27.99
N MET A 193 25.45 10.03 28.20
CA MET A 193 26.54 11.00 28.10
C MET A 193 27.00 11.29 26.67
N GLY A 194 26.31 10.72 25.66
CA GLY A 194 26.68 10.89 24.27
C GLY A 194 27.91 10.08 23.83
N LYS A 195 28.44 9.22 24.68
CA LYS A 195 29.56 8.32 24.35
C LYS A 195 29.14 7.12 23.50
N GLY A 196 27.88 6.82 23.47
CA GLY A 196 27.32 5.65 22.81
C GLY A 196 26.59 5.94 21.48
N MET A 197 27.04 6.90 20.70
CA MET A 197 26.43 7.19 19.41
C MET A 197 26.65 6.07 18.38
N SER A 198 27.62 5.17 18.61
CA SER A 198 27.86 3.99 17.80
C SER A 198 27.98 2.76 18.69
N LEU A 199 27.41 1.63 18.28
CA LEU A 199 27.58 0.35 18.99
C LEU A 199 28.96 -0.26 18.73
N ASP A 200 29.57 0.07 17.60
CA ASP A 200 30.84 -0.51 17.13
C ASP A 200 31.96 0.54 17.07
N LYS A 201 33.19 0.05 17.27
CA LYS A 201 34.43 0.85 17.16
C LYS A 201 34.71 1.34 15.73
N ILE A 202 34.07 0.71 14.74
CA ILE A 202 34.25 1.01 13.31
C ILE A 202 32.89 1.29 12.70
N LYS A 203 32.71 2.50 12.20
CA LYS A 203 31.54 2.84 11.38
C LYS A 203 31.74 2.28 9.97
N VAL A 204 30.93 1.29 9.63
CA VAL A 204 30.87 0.74 8.28
C VAL A 204 29.80 1.50 7.50
N THR A 205 30.20 2.06 6.36
CA THR A 205 29.26 2.74 5.44
C THR A 205 29.13 1.88 4.19
N THR A 206 27.93 1.43 3.92
CA THR A 206 27.60 0.62 2.73
C THR A 206 27.24 1.51 1.54
N LEU A 207 27.17 0.92 0.34
CA LEU A 207 26.66 1.59 -0.85
C LEU A 207 25.21 2.05 -0.64
N GLN A 208 24.41 1.24 0.06
CA GLN A 208 23.02 1.58 0.41
C GLN A 208 22.94 2.84 1.27
N ASP A 209 23.79 2.95 2.30
CA ASP A 209 23.78 4.13 3.19
C ASP A 209 24.06 5.42 2.41
N ASN A 210 24.94 5.38 1.41
CA ASN A 210 25.22 6.54 0.58
C ASN A 210 24.07 6.87 -0.37
N LEU A 211 23.40 5.86 -0.93
CA LEU A 211 22.23 6.08 -1.78
C LEU A 211 21.05 6.66 -0.99
N ASP A 212 20.81 6.15 0.22
CA ASP A 212 19.73 6.62 1.09
C ASP A 212 19.98 8.03 1.65
N GLN A 213 21.24 8.47 1.74
CA GLN A 213 21.58 9.86 2.07
C GLN A 213 21.23 10.81 0.92
N LEU A 214 21.27 10.35 -0.32
CA LEU A 214 20.87 11.16 -1.47
C LEU A 214 19.36 11.22 -1.60
N ILE A 215 18.73 10.07 -1.77
CA ILE A 215 17.28 9.90 -1.87
C ILE A 215 16.94 8.54 -1.24
N PRO A 216 16.23 8.52 -0.10
CA PRO A 216 15.75 7.27 0.48
C PRO A 216 14.93 6.47 -0.52
N GLY A 217 15.20 5.17 -0.63
CA GLY A 217 14.49 4.29 -1.55
C GLY A 217 14.77 4.50 -3.04
N LEU A 218 15.85 5.20 -3.41
CA LEU A 218 16.20 5.50 -4.80
C LEU A 218 16.26 4.24 -5.69
N ALA A 219 16.84 3.16 -5.19
CA ALA A 219 16.95 1.91 -5.95
C ALA A 219 15.57 1.29 -6.23
N ALA A 220 14.66 1.32 -5.25
CA ALA A 220 13.28 0.85 -5.40
C ALA A 220 12.51 1.70 -6.42
N LEU A 221 12.69 3.01 -6.38
CA LEU A 221 12.08 3.95 -7.32
C LEU A 221 12.57 3.69 -8.75
N LEU A 222 13.87 3.57 -8.96
CA LEU A 222 14.45 3.28 -10.27
C LEU A 222 13.99 1.94 -10.83
N LEU A 223 13.93 0.89 -10.00
CA LEU A 223 13.40 -0.41 -10.39
C LEU A 223 11.93 -0.30 -10.81
N THR A 224 11.15 0.48 -10.09
CA THR A 224 9.73 0.72 -10.44
C THR A 224 9.60 1.40 -11.80
N PHE A 225 10.38 2.45 -12.06
CA PHE A 225 10.39 3.10 -13.38
C PHE A 225 10.84 2.17 -14.51
N LEU A 226 11.84 1.31 -14.25
CA LEU A 226 12.26 0.29 -15.20
C LEU A 226 11.11 -0.68 -15.52
N CYS A 227 10.41 -1.18 -14.49
CA CYS A 227 9.25 -2.05 -14.68
C CYS A 227 8.13 -1.36 -15.47
N MET A 228 7.83 -0.10 -15.14
CA MET A 228 6.84 0.70 -15.89
C MET A 228 7.24 0.87 -17.37
N TRP A 229 8.50 1.11 -17.65
CA TRP A 229 9.01 1.24 -19.01
C TRP A 229 8.90 -0.08 -19.79
N LEU A 230 9.23 -1.22 -19.15
CA LEU A 230 9.06 -2.55 -19.74
C LEU A 230 7.59 -2.87 -20.03
N LEU A 231 6.69 -2.54 -19.11
CA LEU A 231 5.25 -2.69 -19.32
C LEU A 231 4.74 -1.83 -20.48
N LYS A 232 5.23 -0.58 -20.61
CA LYS A 232 4.95 0.28 -21.76
C LYS A 232 5.40 -0.34 -23.09
N LYS A 233 6.49 -1.11 -23.07
CA LYS A 233 6.97 -1.90 -24.21
C LYS A 233 6.20 -3.19 -24.43
N LYS A 234 5.07 -3.40 -23.71
CA LYS A 234 4.23 -4.61 -23.81
C LYS A 234 4.93 -5.90 -23.39
N VAL A 235 5.99 -5.82 -22.59
CA VAL A 235 6.60 -7.01 -21.96
C VAL A 235 5.61 -7.57 -20.94
N SER A 236 5.39 -8.88 -20.96
CA SER A 236 4.46 -9.54 -20.04
C SER A 236 4.88 -9.33 -18.58
N PRO A 237 3.95 -9.00 -17.67
CA PRO A 237 4.24 -8.90 -16.23
C PRO A 237 4.92 -10.13 -15.65
N ILE A 238 4.55 -11.32 -16.12
CA ILE A 238 5.15 -12.60 -15.69
C ILE A 238 6.64 -12.63 -16.02
N VAL A 239 7.01 -12.21 -17.23
CA VAL A 239 8.42 -12.16 -17.67
C VAL A 239 9.22 -11.17 -16.82
N ILE A 240 8.62 -10.03 -16.48
CA ILE A 240 9.27 -9.02 -15.61
C ILE A 240 9.49 -9.61 -14.21
N ILE A 241 8.49 -10.26 -13.62
CA ILE A 241 8.60 -10.88 -12.29
C ILE A 241 9.70 -11.95 -12.28
N LEU A 242 9.72 -12.85 -13.26
CA LEU A 242 10.75 -13.87 -13.38
C LEU A 242 12.13 -13.25 -13.59
N GLY A 243 12.23 -12.20 -14.40
CA GLY A 243 13.47 -11.46 -14.62
C GLY A 243 14.01 -10.84 -13.34
N ILE A 244 13.18 -10.16 -12.56
CA ILE A 244 13.57 -9.57 -11.26
C ILE A 244 14.02 -10.67 -10.29
N PHE A 245 13.32 -11.80 -10.25
CA PHE A 245 13.68 -12.93 -9.40
C PHE A 245 15.08 -13.48 -9.75
N ILE A 246 15.37 -13.70 -11.03
CA ILE A 246 16.69 -14.17 -11.51
C ILE A 246 17.76 -13.14 -11.17
N VAL A 247 17.53 -11.86 -11.45
CA VAL A 247 18.47 -10.77 -11.14
C VAL A 247 18.75 -10.69 -9.64
N GLY A 248 17.71 -10.84 -8.79
CA GLY A 248 17.88 -10.87 -7.34
C GLY A 248 18.75 -12.02 -6.86
N ILE A 249 18.56 -13.25 -7.40
CA ILE A 249 19.41 -14.39 -7.07
C ILE A 249 20.86 -14.14 -7.48
N ILE A 250 21.09 -13.67 -8.71
CA ILE A 250 22.44 -13.36 -9.19
C ILE A 250 23.09 -12.30 -8.30
N ALA A 251 22.38 -11.21 -8.00
CA ALA A 251 22.87 -10.13 -7.15
C ALA A 251 23.26 -10.62 -5.74
N HIS A 252 22.47 -11.54 -5.18
CA HIS A 252 22.78 -12.16 -3.89
C HIS A 252 24.06 -13.06 -3.98
N VAL A 253 24.16 -13.90 -5.00
CA VAL A 253 25.30 -14.81 -5.18
C VAL A 253 26.62 -14.07 -5.35
N ILE A 254 26.61 -12.91 -6.04
CA ILE A 254 27.81 -12.07 -6.22
C ILE A 254 28.09 -11.13 -5.04
N GLY A 255 27.27 -11.19 -3.99
CA GLY A 255 27.44 -10.35 -2.79
C GLY A 255 27.09 -8.88 -2.99
N LEU A 256 26.24 -8.56 -3.96
CA LEU A 256 25.74 -7.19 -4.20
C LEU A 256 24.54 -6.84 -3.30
N MET A 257 23.76 -7.86 -2.92
CA MET A 257 22.55 -7.75 -2.08
C MET A 257 22.58 -8.80 -0.96
#